data_4de415717021066117eca1a8504323a5
#
_entry.id   4de415717021066117eca1a8504323a5
#
_cell.length_a   1.000
_cell.length_b   1.000
_cell.length_c   1.000
_cell.angle_alpha   90.00
_cell.angle_beta   90.00
_cell.angle_gamma   90.00
#
_symmetry.space_group_name_H-M   'P 1'
#
loop_
_entity.id
_entity.type
_entity.pdbx_description
1 polymer ?
#
loop_
_entity_poly.entity_id
_entity_poly.type
_entity_poly.pdbx_seq_one_letter_code
_entity_poly.pdbx_strand_id
1 'polypeptide(L)'
;QVGTQPMKIGANYAPSQGWFHSWLDLDIDATRRDFEGIAQLGLDHVRLFPLWPLLQPNRGLVRPRALDDVVSVVRAAGEFDLEVTVDALNGHLSSYDFLPPWVITWHTSNLFTDPLVKAGQTDLISQLATRLREEPNATGMTVGNEFPQYAALAPGHHHPTRSECTVDDAQTWLETMLGTMRDQWPDGRFWFGFDDDLWFVDDHPFTPRHAVTQGSATTVHSWVFAQVGPRFGEGHPALTWFPRYLLELARAWSHDPERPLWLQEVGAPRTHVPDSSSAAFMTTTMASLTSTPGLEAITWWCSHDVSRDLLDFPELEYSLGLFTNDGKP
;
A
#
# COMPACT_ATOMS: atom_id res chain seq x y z
N GLN A 1 32.36 -0.02 7.90
CA GLN A 1 31.26 0.90 8.26
C GLN A 1 30.20 0.75 7.17
N VAL A 2 29.15 0.00 7.45
CA VAL A 2 27.94 0.01 6.62
C VAL A 2 27.33 1.38 6.85
N GLY A 3 27.43 2.26 5.86
CA GLY A 3 26.76 3.55 5.90
C GLY A 3 25.26 3.31 5.99
N THR A 4 24.67 3.66 7.12
CA THR A 4 23.21 3.69 7.27
C THR A 4 22.69 4.71 6.29
N GLN A 5 22.01 4.25 5.23
CA GLN A 5 21.26 5.16 4.37
C GLN A 5 20.23 5.90 5.24
N PRO A 6 20.03 7.21 5.03
CA PRO A 6 19.04 7.95 5.78
C PRO A 6 17.65 7.33 5.56
N MET A 7 16.86 7.21 6.62
CA MET A 7 15.49 6.75 6.57
C MET A 7 14.68 7.67 5.65
N LYS A 8 13.95 7.07 4.70
CA LYS A 8 13.10 7.79 3.76
C LYS A 8 11.72 8.07 4.34
N ILE A 9 11.16 9.23 4.02
CA ILE A 9 9.81 9.62 4.44
C ILE A 9 9.03 10.07 3.22
N GLY A 10 7.88 9.46 2.98
CA GLY A 10 7.03 9.76 1.84
C GLY A 10 5.55 9.68 2.16
N ALA A 11 4.73 9.69 1.11
CA ALA A 11 3.29 9.60 1.22
C ALA A 11 2.70 8.57 0.27
N ASN A 12 1.64 7.90 0.73
CA ASN A 12 0.72 7.19 -0.15
C ASN A 12 -0.04 8.25 -0.96
N TYR A 13 0.08 8.19 -2.28
CA TYR A 13 -0.54 9.19 -3.16
C TYR A 13 -2.02 8.92 -3.33
N ALA A 14 -2.84 9.75 -2.70
CA ALA A 14 -4.27 9.86 -2.97
C ALA A 14 -4.49 11.13 -3.81
N PRO A 15 -4.83 11.02 -5.12
CA PRO A 15 -4.99 12.19 -5.98
C PRO A 15 -5.99 13.20 -5.43
N SER A 16 -5.63 14.49 -5.44
CA SER A 16 -6.49 15.58 -4.95
C SER A 16 -7.77 15.73 -5.75
N GLN A 17 -7.72 15.39 -7.04
CA GLN A 17 -8.85 15.42 -7.97
C GLN A 17 -9.34 13.99 -8.22
N GLY A 18 -10.55 13.68 -7.71
CA GLY A 18 -11.22 12.41 -8.01
C GLY A 18 -10.69 11.17 -7.28
N TRP A 19 -9.79 11.31 -6.30
CA TRP A 19 -9.22 10.18 -5.58
C TRP A 19 -8.63 9.16 -6.55
N PHE A 20 -8.69 7.85 -6.30
CA PHE A 20 -8.18 6.83 -7.23
C PHE A 20 -8.99 6.69 -8.52
N HIS A 21 -10.17 7.30 -8.62
CA HIS A 21 -10.92 7.42 -9.87
C HIS A 21 -10.22 8.32 -10.90
N SER A 22 -9.22 9.11 -10.50
CA SER A 22 -8.40 9.92 -11.40
C SER A 22 -7.76 9.11 -12.55
N TRP A 23 -7.56 7.81 -12.37
CA TRP A 23 -7.06 6.93 -13.42
C TRP A 23 -8.03 6.73 -14.58
N LEU A 24 -9.32 7.05 -14.42
CA LEU A 24 -10.31 7.02 -15.50
C LEU A 24 -10.11 8.15 -16.50
N ASP A 25 -9.80 9.35 -16.01
CA ASP A 25 -9.59 10.56 -16.78
C ASP A 25 -8.35 11.29 -16.24
N LEU A 26 -7.17 10.77 -16.56
CA LEU A 26 -5.92 11.27 -15.98
C LEU A 26 -5.66 12.73 -16.39
N ASP A 27 -5.63 13.62 -15.39
CA ASP A 27 -5.13 14.99 -15.50
C ASP A 27 -3.70 15.04 -14.99
N ILE A 28 -2.73 14.98 -15.88
CA ILE A 28 -1.32 14.96 -15.52
C ILE A 28 -0.85 16.29 -14.93
N ASP A 29 -1.48 17.41 -15.26
CA ASP A 29 -1.14 18.70 -14.68
C ASP A 29 -1.64 18.84 -13.25
N ALA A 30 -2.81 18.28 -12.93
CA ALA A 30 -3.27 18.15 -11.55
C ALA A 30 -2.33 17.24 -10.75
N THR A 31 -1.90 16.13 -11.32
CA THR A 31 -0.92 15.22 -10.72
C THR A 31 0.41 15.92 -10.44
N ARG A 32 0.92 16.73 -11.34
CA ARG A 32 2.14 17.53 -11.14
C ARG A 32 2.00 18.51 -9.97
N ARG A 33 0.87 19.21 -9.87
CA ARG A 33 0.62 20.11 -8.73
C ARG A 33 0.60 19.35 -7.39
N ASP A 34 0.02 18.17 -7.37
CA ASP A 34 0.01 17.32 -6.18
C ASP A 34 1.43 16.91 -5.78
N PHE A 35 2.24 16.47 -6.74
CA PHE A 35 3.63 16.06 -6.49
C PHE A 35 4.54 17.22 -6.10
N GLU A 36 4.35 18.40 -6.70
CA GLU A 36 5.05 19.61 -6.29
C GLU A 36 4.80 19.92 -4.81
N GLY A 37 3.53 19.86 -4.38
CA GLY A 37 3.16 20.06 -2.97
C GLY A 37 3.82 19.02 -2.05
N ILE A 38 3.79 17.75 -2.43
CA ILE A 38 4.41 16.65 -1.68
C ILE A 38 5.93 16.90 -1.53
N ALA A 39 6.61 17.25 -2.62
CA ALA A 39 8.04 17.54 -2.62
C ALA A 39 8.38 18.77 -1.76
N GLN A 40 7.54 19.80 -1.77
CA GLN A 40 7.71 21.00 -0.94
C GLN A 40 7.61 20.72 0.56
N LEU A 41 6.92 19.65 0.98
CA LEU A 41 6.94 19.17 2.37
C LEU A 41 8.28 18.51 2.76
N GLY A 42 9.19 18.30 1.81
CA GLY A 42 10.45 17.61 2.03
C GLY A 42 10.33 16.09 2.01
N LEU A 43 9.23 15.53 1.49
CA LEU A 43 9.05 14.12 1.30
C LEU A 43 9.84 13.64 0.08
N ASP A 44 10.33 12.40 0.13
CA ASP A 44 11.27 11.86 -0.87
C ASP A 44 10.67 10.79 -1.77
N HIS A 45 9.49 10.27 -1.45
CA HIS A 45 8.85 9.23 -2.25
C HIS A 45 7.33 9.24 -2.16
N VAL A 46 6.72 8.59 -3.14
CA VAL A 46 5.29 8.28 -3.18
C VAL A 46 5.04 6.83 -3.54
N ARG A 47 3.95 6.27 -3.04
CA ARG A 47 3.43 4.96 -3.41
C ARG A 47 2.17 5.16 -4.24
N LEU A 48 2.10 4.57 -5.44
CA LEU A 48 1.03 4.75 -6.42
C LEU A 48 0.09 3.54 -6.46
N PHE A 49 -1.17 3.81 -6.74
CA PHE A 49 -2.26 2.82 -6.72
C PHE A 49 -3.07 2.83 -8.03
N PRO A 50 -2.50 2.42 -9.17
CA PRO A 50 -3.31 2.22 -10.37
C PRO A 50 -4.29 1.07 -10.14
N LEU A 51 -5.53 1.22 -10.58
CA LEU A 51 -6.60 0.27 -10.29
C LEU A 51 -6.50 -0.95 -11.20
N TRP A 52 -6.48 -2.13 -10.63
CA TRP A 52 -6.36 -3.40 -11.36
C TRP A 52 -7.38 -3.56 -12.49
N PRO A 53 -8.71 -3.31 -12.29
CA PRO A 53 -9.68 -3.43 -13.38
C PRO A 53 -9.47 -2.46 -14.54
N LEU A 54 -8.81 -1.32 -14.31
CA LEU A 54 -8.46 -0.37 -15.38
C LEU A 54 -7.21 -0.80 -16.14
N LEU A 55 -6.25 -1.42 -15.47
CA LEU A 55 -5.06 -1.98 -16.10
C LEU A 55 -5.38 -3.23 -16.91
N GLN A 56 -6.24 -4.12 -16.36
CA GLN A 56 -6.54 -5.43 -16.93
C GLN A 56 -8.04 -5.75 -16.86
N PRO A 57 -8.87 -5.09 -17.70
CA PRO A 57 -10.33 -5.27 -17.68
C PRO A 57 -10.77 -6.67 -18.14
N ASN A 58 -9.91 -7.41 -18.81
CA ASN A 58 -10.08 -8.80 -19.19
C ASN A 58 -8.78 -9.55 -18.94
N ARG A 59 -8.86 -10.83 -18.61
CA ARG A 59 -7.69 -11.67 -18.30
C ARG A 59 -6.63 -11.65 -19.40
N GLY A 60 -7.03 -11.63 -20.67
CA GLY A 60 -6.16 -11.55 -21.84
C GLY A 60 -5.86 -10.13 -22.33
N LEU A 61 -6.30 -9.09 -21.61
CA LEU A 61 -6.14 -7.69 -22.03
C LEU A 61 -5.53 -6.86 -20.92
N VAL A 62 -4.21 -6.72 -20.93
CA VAL A 62 -3.51 -5.65 -20.24
C VAL A 62 -3.49 -4.44 -21.16
N ARG A 63 -4.09 -3.33 -20.76
CA ARG A 63 -4.26 -2.15 -21.60
C ARG A 63 -2.95 -1.36 -21.74
N PRO A 64 -2.35 -1.27 -22.94
CA PRO A 64 -1.12 -0.50 -23.15
C PRO A 64 -1.26 0.96 -22.73
N ARG A 65 -2.41 1.60 -23.04
CA ARG A 65 -2.66 2.98 -22.66
C ARG A 65 -2.68 3.18 -21.14
N ALA A 66 -3.24 2.25 -20.39
CA ALA A 66 -3.25 2.34 -18.94
C ALA A 66 -1.85 2.20 -18.34
N LEU A 67 -1.00 1.35 -18.93
CA LEU A 67 0.43 1.28 -18.55
C LEU A 67 1.17 2.59 -18.90
N ASP A 68 0.87 3.20 -20.06
CA ASP A 68 1.42 4.50 -20.44
C ASP A 68 1.01 5.60 -19.45
N ASP A 69 -0.23 5.58 -18.95
CA ASP A 69 -0.70 6.50 -17.93
C ASP A 69 0.07 6.33 -16.62
N VAL A 70 0.33 5.08 -16.18
CA VAL A 70 1.17 4.82 -15.00
C VAL A 70 2.57 5.39 -15.19
N VAL A 71 3.21 5.12 -16.32
CA VAL A 71 4.54 5.65 -16.64
C VAL A 71 4.54 7.19 -16.64
N SER A 72 3.50 7.81 -17.18
CA SER A 72 3.37 9.28 -17.19
C SER A 72 3.31 9.85 -15.77
N VAL A 73 2.59 9.20 -14.86
CA VAL A 73 2.53 9.60 -13.44
C VAL A 73 3.87 9.40 -12.75
N VAL A 74 4.57 8.28 -13.02
CA VAL A 74 5.92 8.03 -12.49
C VAL A 74 6.89 9.12 -12.94
N ARG A 75 6.88 9.49 -14.22
CA ARG A 75 7.73 10.56 -14.76
C ARG A 75 7.41 11.91 -14.16
N ALA A 76 6.12 12.23 -13.96
CA ALA A 76 5.71 13.46 -13.30
C ALA A 76 6.26 13.56 -11.86
N ALA A 77 6.29 12.46 -11.12
CA ALA A 77 6.93 12.42 -9.80
C ALA A 77 8.44 12.68 -9.90
N GLY A 78 9.10 12.16 -10.92
CA GLY A 78 10.53 12.38 -11.19
C GLY A 78 10.88 13.84 -11.50
N GLU A 79 9.96 14.63 -12.02
CA GLU A 79 10.14 16.08 -12.23
C GLU A 79 10.41 16.85 -10.91
N PHE A 80 10.00 16.27 -9.78
CA PHE A 80 10.14 16.82 -8.42
C PHE A 80 11.07 15.97 -7.53
N ASP A 81 11.93 15.15 -8.13
CA ASP A 81 12.88 14.27 -7.43
C ASP A 81 12.22 13.26 -6.48
N LEU A 82 10.96 12.90 -6.72
CA LEU A 82 10.25 11.88 -5.95
C LEU A 82 10.53 10.49 -6.50
N GLU A 83 10.98 9.59 -5.64
CA GLU A 83 11.01 8.16 -5.94
C GLU A 83 9.60 7.56 -5.91
N VAL A 84 9.40 6.50 -6.66
CA VAL A 84 8.08 5.88 -6.82
C VAL A 84 8.14 4.39 -6.60
N THR A 85 7.18 3.87 -5.83
CA THR A 85 6.78 2.47 -5.84
C THR A 85 5.36 2.34 -6.37
N VAL A 86 5.06 1.26 -7.08
CA VAL A 86 3.75 1.03 -7.69
C VAL A 86 3.15 -0.27 -7.19
N ASP A 87 1.92 -0.22 -6.71
CA ASP A 87 1.14 -1.42 -6.41
C ASP A 87 0.51 -1.97 -7.68
N ALA A 88 0.66 -3.29 -7.93
CA ALA A 88 0.23 -3.91 -9.17
C ALA A 88 -1.25 -4.36 -9.16
N LEU A 89 -1.61 -5.17 -8.17
CA LEU A 89 -2.95 -5.77 -8.07
C LEU A 89 -3.79 -4.99 -7.06
N ASN A 90 -4.12 -3.73 -7.38
CA ASN A 90 -4.93 -2.91 -6.50
C ASN A 90 -6.40 -3.27 -6.63
N GLY A 91 -6.81 -4.19 -5.76
CA GLY A 91 -8.20 -4.51 -5.50
C GLY A 91 -8.72 -3.73 -4.30
N HIS A 92 -8.19 -4.01 -3.11
CA HIS A 92 -8.62 -3.37 -1.87
C HIS A 92 -7.93 -2.04 -1.62
N LEU A 93 -8.72 -0.95 -1.55
CA LEU A 93 -8.25 0.39 -1.19
C LEU A 93 -9.29 1.08 -0.31
N SER A 94 -8.89 1.50 0.90
CA SER A 94 -9.79 2.10 1.87
C SER A 94 -10.97 1.17 2.16
N SER A 95 -12.19 1.57 1.85
CA SER A 95 -13.41 0.76 2.01
C SER A 95 -13.96 0.21 0.69
N TYR A 96 -13.18 0.33 -0.40
CA TYR A 96 -13.59 -0.11 -1.73
C TYR A 96 -12.78 -1.31 -2.21
N ASP A 97 -13.42 -2.12 -3.06
CA ASP A 97 -12.79 -3.23 -3.77
C ASP A 97 -12.89 -3.02 -5.27
N PHE A 98 -11.72 -3.01 -5.92
CA PHE A 98 -11.56 -2.81 -7.35
C PHE A 98 -11.08 -4.09 -8.02
N LEU A 99 -11.93 -5.11 -8.05
CA LEU A 99 -11.62 -6.36 -8.74
C LEU A 99 -12.05 -6.29 -10.21
N PRO A 100 -11.24 -6.78 -11.14
CA PRO A 100 -11.63 -6.82 -12.55
C PRO A 100 -12.80 -7.80 -12.76
N PRO A 101 -13.70 -7.52 -13.72
CA PRO A 101 -14.88 -8.34 -13.95
C PRO A 101 -14.58 -9.83 -14.22
N TRP A 102 -13.43 -10.14 -14.79
CA TRP A 102 -13.07 -11.51 -15.12
C TRP A 102 -12.74 -12.41 -13.91
N VAL A 103 -12.50 -11.82 -12.71
CA VAL A 103 -12.39 -12.57 -11.44
C VAL A 103 -13.71 -12.60 -10.66
N ILE A 104 -14.70 -11.80 -11.07
CA ILE A 104 -16.04 -11.72 -10.47
C ILE A 104 -17.05 -12.21 -11.51
N THR A 105 -16.93 -13.47 -11.93
CA THR A 105 -17.84 -14.08 -12.91
C THR A 105 -18.91 -14.92 -12.20
N TRP A 106 -19.86 -15.46 -12.96
CA TRP A 106 -20.82 -16.43 -12.45
C TRP A 106 -20.14 -17.70 -11.94
N HIS A 107 -18.93 -17.97 -12.40
CA HIS A 107 -18.07 -19.03 -11.91
C HIS A 107 -17.08 -18.42 -10.94
N THR A 108 -17.13 -18.87 -9.69
CA THR A 108 -16.20 -18.41 -8.66
C THR A 108 -14.78 -18.82 -9.04
N SER A 109 -13.92 -17.84 -9.23
CA SER A 109 -12.50 -18.04 -9.45
C SER A 109 -11.74 -17.72 -8.17
N ASN A 110 -10.84 -18.61 -7.76
CA ASN A 110 -10.02 -18.37 -6.58
C ASN A 110 -8.82 -17.48 -6.94
N LEU A 111 -8.67 -16.37 -6.23
CA LEU A 111 -7.61 -15.39 -6.48
C LEU A 111 -6.21 -15.93 -6.26
N PHE A 112 -6.05 -16.95 -5.42
CA PHE A 112 -4.75 -17.48 -5.00
C PHE A 112 -4.41 -18.83 -5.63
N THR A 113 -5.40 -19.64 -5.97
CA THR A 113 -5.19 -21.03 -6.39
C THR A 113 -5.61 -21.35 -7.82
N ASP A 114 -6.52 -20.57 -8.41
CA ASP A 114 -6.95 -20.80 -9.80
C ASP A 114 -5.81 -20.53 -10.78
N PRO A 115 -5.38 -21.53 -11.58
CA PRO A 115 -4.25 -21.35 -12.49
C PRO A 115 -4.45 -20.26 -13.55
N LEU A 116 -5.69 -20.06 -14.01
CA LEU A 116 -6.00 -19.04 -15.02
C LEU A 116 -5.97 -17.63 -14.41
N VAL A 117 -6.44 -17.48 -13.17
CA VAL A 117 -6.36 -16.22 -12.44
C VAL A 117 -4.90 -15.86 -12.17
N LYS A 118 -4.12 -16.82 -11.69
CA LYS A 118 -2.68 -16.63 -11.44
C LYS A 118 -1.93 -16.24 -12.72
N ALA A 119 -2.24 -16.88 -13.84
CA ALA A 119 -1.66 -16.54 -15.14
C ALA A 119 -2.01 -15.11 -15.56
N GLY A 120 -3.24 -14.66 -15.35
CA GLY A 120 -3.64 -13.27 -15.60
C GLY A 120 -2.92 -12.28 -14.69
N GLN A 121 -2.80 -12.58 -13.40
CA GLN A 121 -2.07 -11.74 -12.44
C GLN A 121 -0.58 -11.61 -12.81
N THR A 122 0.07 -12.71 -13.14
CA THR A 122 1.50 -12.69 -13.56
C THR A 122 1.71 -11.98 -14.87
N ASP A 123 0.76 -12.03 -15.81
CA ASP A 123 0.83 -11.28 -17.06
C ASP A 123 0.82 -9.76 -16.81
N LEU A 124 -0.12 -9.26 -15.99
CA LEU A 124 -0.13 -7.84 -15.61
C LEU A 124 1.17 -7.43 -14.91
N ILE A 125 1.59 -8.20 -13.90
CA ILE A 125 2.81 -7.92 -13.14
C ILE A 125 4.04 -7.87 -14.05
N SER A 126 4.16 -8.83 -14.96
CA SER A 126 5.26 -8.90 -15.93
C SER A 126 5.31 -7.66 -16.83
N GLN A 127 4.17 -7.27 -17.41
CA GLN A 127 4.09 -6.11 -18.29
C GLN A 127 4.36 -4.79 -17.55
N LEU A 128 3.82 -4.64 -16.35
CA LEU A 128 4.03 -3.46 -15.53
C LEU A 128 5.50 -3.35 -15.08
N ALA A 129 6.10 -4.43 -14.59
CA ALA A 129 7.51 -4.46 -14.19
C ALA A 129 8.44 -4.12 -15.37
N THR A 130 8.15 -4.64 -16.56
CA THR A 130 8.91 -4.34 -17.78
C THR A 130 8.89 -2.85 -18.14
N ARG A 131 7.77 -2.16 -17.91
CA ARG A 131 7.67 -0.72 -18.14
C ARG A 131 8.39 0.08 -17.06
N LEU A 132 8.20 -0.28 -15.78
CA LEU A 132 8.73 0.48 -14.65
C LEU A 132 10.26 0.41 -14.53
N ARG A 133 10.89 -0.70 -14.89
CA ARG A 133 12.35 -0.84 -14.83
C ARG A 133 13.10 0.18 -15.71
N GLU A 134 12.44 0.74 -16.71
CA GLU A 134 13.01 1.75 -17.60
C GLU A 134 12.93 3.18 -17.01
N GLU A 135 12.22 3.36 -15.91
CA GLU A 135 12.01 4.66 -15.28
C GLU A 135 13.00 4.85 -14.10
N PRO A 136 13.91 5.84 -14.18
CA PRO A 136 15.01 5.95 -13.22
C PRO A 136 14.60 6.26 -11.79
N ASN A 137 13.42 6.85 -11.57
CA ASN A 137 12.87 7.12 -10.24
C ASN A 137 11.90 6.05 -9.72
N ALA A 138 11.61 5.01 -10.51
CA ALA A 138 10.89 3.85 -10.03
C ALA A 138 11.84 2.93 -9.25
N THR A 139 11.51 2.61 -7.99
CA THR A 139 12.38 1.81 -7.11
C THR A 139 11.91 0.38 -6.95
N GLY A 140 10.65 0.12 -7.23
CA GLY A 140 10.10 -1.23 -7.11
C GLY A 140 8.58 -1.28 -7.19
N MET A 141 8.03 -2.46 -6.83
CA MET A 141 6.60 -2.74 -6.88
C MET A 141 6.15 -3.47 -5.63
N THR A 142 4.92 -3.19 -5.22
CA THR A 142 4.17 -4.02 -4.27
C THR A 142 3.19 -4.90 -5.04
N VAL A 143 3.02 -6.16 -4.64
CA VAL A 143 2.11 -7.10 -5.34
C VAL A 143 0.67 -6.57 -5.33
N GLY A 144 0.20 -6.13 -4.17
CA GLY A 144 -1.12 -5.54 -3.99
C GLY A 144 -1.30 -4.97 -2.59
N ASN A 145 -2.28 -4.07 -2.45
CA ASN A 145 -2.58 -3.45 -1.17
C ASN A 145 -3.49 -4.33 -0.34
N GLU A 146 -3.04 -4.71 0.87
CA GLU A 146 -3.82 -5.47 1.85
C GLU A 146 -4.61 -6.66 1.26
N PHE A 147 -4.03 -7.27 0.24
CA PHE A 147 -4.62 -8.36 -0.54
C PHE A 147 -4.98 -9.61 0.31
N PRO A 148 -4.34 -9.87 1.47
CA PRO A 148 -4.75 -10.93 2.37
C PRO A 148 -6.20 -10.84 2.83
N GLN A 149 -6.84 -9.68 2.80
CA GLN A 149 -8.25 -9.50 3.15
C GLN A 149 -9.19 -10.31 2.25
N TYR A 150 -8.76 -10.67 1.03
CA TYR A 150 -9.51 -11.57 0.15
C TYR A 150 -9.41 -13.06 0.52
N ALA A 151 -8.48 -13.44 1.39
CA ALA A 151 -8.20 -14.85 1.72
C ALA A 151 -8.98 -15.34 2.94
N ALA A 152 -9.36 -14.47 3.88
CA ALA A 152 -10.05 -14.86 5.08
C ALA A 152 -11.13 -13.84 5.47
N LEU A 153 -12.12 -14.33 6.22
CA LEU A 153 -13.06 -13.47 6.92
C LEU A 153 -12.44 -13.09 8.26
N ALA A 154 -11.90 -11.88 8.38
CA ALA A 154 -11.80 -11.30 9.71
C ALA A 154 -13.21 -11.18 10.32
N PRO A 155 -13.38 -11.36 11.63
CA PRO A 155 -14.68 -11.14 12.26
C PRO A 155 -15.21 -9.74 11.93
N GLY A 156 -16.37 -9.68 11.27
CA GLY A 156 -17.00 -8.42 10.84
C GLY A 156 -16.72 -7.96 9.42
N HIS A 157 -15.80 -8.60 8.71
CA HIS A 157 -15.56 -8.34 7.28
C HIS A 157 -16.29 -9.38 6.43
N HIS A 158 -17.28 -8.96 5.66
CA HIS A 158 -17.95 -9.78 4.66
C HIS A 158 -17.44 -9.38 3.29
N HIS A 159 -16.36 -10.03 2.84
CA HIS A 159 -15.89 -9.81 1.48
C HIS A 159 -16.68 -10.69 0.51
N PRO A 160 -17.35 -10.11 -0.52
CA PRO A 160 -18.17 -10.88 -1.45
C PRO A 160 -17.35 -11.83 -2.34
N THR A 161 -16.04 -11.57 -2.48
CA THR A 161 -15.13 -12.35 -3.33
C THR A 161 -14.07 -13.11 -2.52
N ARG A 162 -14.48 -13.65 -1.39
CA ARG A 162 -13.58 -14.47 -0.58
C ARG A 162 -13.03 -15.64 -1.36
N SER A 163 -11.70 -15.81 -1.30
CA SER A 163 -10.98 -16.92 -1.88
C SER A 163 -10.30 -17.74 -0.79
N GLU A 164 -10.78 -18.96 -0.57
CA GLU A 164 -10.18 -19.86 0.41
C GLU A 164 -8.84 -20.38 -0.09
N CYS A 165 -7.84 -20.35 0.78
CA CYS A 165 -6.53 -20.94 0.51
C CYS A 165 -5.88 -21.40 1.81
N THR A 166 -4.89 -22.28 1.68
CA THR A 166 -4.06 -22.72 2.79
C THR A 166 -2.86 -21.79 2.98
N VAL A 167 -2.13 -21.98 4.08
CA VAL A 167 -0.84 -21.28 4.30
C VAL A 167 0.15 -21.57 3.18
N ASP A 168 0.18 -22.81 2.69
CA ASP A 168 1.07 -23.23 1.60
C ASP A 168 0.63 -22.63 0.25
N ASP A 169 -0.67 -22.50 0.01
CA ASP A 169 -1.19 -21.81 -1.17
C ASP A 169 -0.78 -20.33 -1.17
N ALA A 170 -0.90 -19.65 -0.02
CA ALA A 170 -0.48 -18.27 0.15
C ALA A 170 1.03 -18.11 -0.09
N GLN A 171 1.85 -19.01 0.44
CA GLN A 171 3.29 -19.07 0.20
C GLN A 171 3.59 -19.20 -1.29
N THR A 172 3.00 -20.18 -1.96
CA THR A 172 3.20 -20.44 -3.39
C THR A 172 2.77 -19.26 -4.24
N TRP A 173 1.64 -18.65 -3.91
CA TRP A 173 1.15 -17.47 -4.61
C TRP A 173 2.11 -16.27 -4.48
N LEU A 174 2.56 -15.96 -3.25
CA LEU A 174 3.53 -14.89 -3.00
C LEU A 174 4.83 -15.11 -3.76
N GLU A 175 5.38 -16.32 -3.71
CA GLU A 175 6.62 -16.68 -4.43
C GLU A 175 6.46 -16.52 -5.94
N THR A 176 5.29 -16.89 -6.48
CA THR A 176 4.97 -16.74 -7.91
C THR A 176 4.91 -15.26 -8.31
N MET A 177 4.18 -14.43 -7.55
CA MET A 177 4.01 -13.01 -7.88
C MET A 177 5.33 -12.25 -7.74
N LEU A 178 6.02 -12.40 -6.62
CA LEU A 178 7.32 -11.75 -6.37
C LEU A 178 8.41 -12.28 -7.31
N GLY A 179 8.39 -13.58 -7.63
CA GLY A 179 9.29 -14.18 -8.61
C GLY A 179 9.12 -13.57 -9.99
N THR A 180 7.89 -13.39 -10.45
CA THR A 180 7.58 -12.74 -11.73
C THR A 180 8.15 -11.32 -11.79
N MET A 181 8.04 -10.55 -10.70
CA MET A 181 8.63 -9.21 -10.63
C MET A 181 10.15 -9.25 -10.76
N ARG A 182 10.81 -10.13 -10.01
CA ARG A 182 12.27 -10.28 -10.04
C ARG A 182 12.79 -10.71 -11.42
N ASP A 183 12.08 -11.61 -12.06
CA ASP A 183 12.45 -12.08 -13.41
C ASP A 183 12.42 -10.96 -14.46
N GLN A 184 11.46 -10.04 -14.35
CA GLN A 184 11.31 -8.94 -15.28
C GLN A 184 12.15 -7.72 -14.91
N TRP A 185 12.46 -7.53 -13.64
CA TRP A 185 13.18 -6.38 -13.12
C TRP A 185 14.19 -6.80 -12.03
N PRO A 186 15.32 -7.41 -12.41
CA PRO A 186 16.29 -7.99 -11.46
C PRO A 186 16.82 -7.02 -10.41
N ASP A 187 16.99 -5.75 -10.77
CA ASP A 187 17.53 -4.71 -9.88
C ASP A 187 16.45 -3.97 -9.07
N GLY A 188 15.18 -4.33 -9.25
CA GLY A 188 14.05 -3.73 -8.53
C GLY A 188 13.91 -4.28 -7.11
N ARG A 189 13.12 -3.57 -6.32
CA ARG A 189 12.72 -4.04 -4.98
C ARG A 189 11.24 -4.38 -4.97
N PHE A 190 10.87 -5.46 -4.30
CA PHE A 190 9.52 -5.99 -4.38
C PHE A 190 8.99 -6.36 -3.02
N TRP A 191 7.72 -5.99 -2.76
CA TRP A 191 7.06 -6.14 -1.48
C TRP A 191 5.65 -6.70 -1.65
N PHE A 192 5.06 -7.04 -0.53
CA PHE A 192 3.64 -7.32 -0.40
C PHE A 192 3.04 -6.44 0.70
N GLY A 193 1.88 -5.85 0.45
CA GLY A 193 1.20 -4.99 1.41
C GLY A 193 0.33 -5.80 2.36
N PHE A 194 0.82 -6.11 3.54
CA PHE A 194 0.08 -6.76 4.60
C PHE A 194 -0.66 -5.72 5.46
N ASP A 195 -1.90 -6.05 5.85
CA ASP A 195 -2.65 -5.27 6.83
C ASP A 195 -2.18 -5.57 8.28
N ASP A 196 -2.70 -4.82 9.25
CA ASP A 196 -2.33 -4.99 10.66
C ASP A 196 -2.98 -6.23 11.31
N ASP A 197 -4.06 -6.76 10.76
CA ASP A 197 -4.69 -8.00 11.24
C ASP A 197 -3.74 -9.20 11.19
N LEU A 198 -2.79 -9.20 10.26
CA LEU A 198 -1.75 -10.22 10.14
C LEU A 198 -1.10 -10.57 11.49
N TRP A 199 -0.87 -9.59 12.35
CA TRP A 199 -0.14 -9.75 13.60
C TRP A 199 -1.00 -10.26 14.76
N PHE A 200 -2.33 -10.25 14.61
CA PHE A 200 -3.27 -10.47 15.70
C PHE A 200 -4.32 -11.55 15.45
N VAL A 201 -4.51 -11.95 14.20
CA VAL A 201 -5.50 -12.96 13.82
C VAL A 201 -4.84 -14.33 13.70
N ASP A 202 -5.31 -15.27 14.52
CA ASP A 202 -4.94 -16.68 14.39
C ASP A 202 -5.67 -17.33 13.20
N ASP A 203 -5.15 -18.43 12.70
CA ASP A 203 -5.75 -19.24 11.62
C ASP A 203 -5.95 -18.50 10.28
N HIS A 204 -5.21 -17.41 10.05
CA HIS A 204 -5.19 -16.74 8.76
C HIS A 204 -4.22 -17.44 7.79
N PRO A 205 -4.58 -17.64 6.49
CA PRO A 205 -3.67 -18.24 5.52
C PRO A 205 -2.39 -17.40 5.27
N PHE A 206 -2.49 -16.09 5.36
CA PHE A 206 -1.31 -15.22 5.38
C PHE A 206 -0.89 -15.01 6.83
N THR A 207 0.38 -15.25 7.11
CA THR A 207 0.92 -15.28 8.48
C THR A 207 2.07 -14.31 8.67
N PRO A 208 2.43 -13.95 9.90
CA PRO A 208 3.63 -13.15 10.17
C PRO A 208 4.90 -13.76 9.55
N ARG A 209 4.97 -15.09 9.42
CA ARG A 209 6.09 -15.75 8.76
C ARG A 209 6.24 -15.35 7.29
N HIS A 210 5.12 -15.19 6.56
CA HIS A 210 5.17 -14.68 5.19
C HIS A 210 5.72 -13.26 5.16
N ALA A 211 5.27 -12.38 6.06
CA ALA A 211 5.71 -10.99 6.11
C ALA A 211 7.22 -10.86 6.35
N VAL A 212 7.80 -11.72 7.19
CA VAL A 212 9.22 -11.65 7.56
C VAL A 212 10.15 -12.45 6.66
N THR A 213 9.62 -13.19 5.68
CA THR A 213 10.41 -14.02 4.75
C THR A 213 10.23 -13.65 3.29
N GLN A 214 9.10 -13.04 2.91
CA GLN A 214 8.77 -12.71 1.53
C GLN A 214 9.07 -11.25 1.19
N GLY A 215 9.58 -11.02 -0.03
CA GLY A 215 9.89 -9.69 -0.50
C GLY A 215 11.18 -9.08 0.05
N SER A 216 11.47 -7.85 -0.38
CA SER A 216 12.73 -7.14 -0.11
C SER A 216 12.82 -6.56 1.30
N ALA A 217 11.71 -6.40 1.98
CA ALA A 217 11.58 -5.92 3.36
C ALA A 217 10.28 -6.43 3.96
N THR A 218 10.16 -6.37 5.28
CA THR A 218 8.88 -6.58 5.95
C THR A 218 8.08 -5.28 5.91
N THR A 219 6.89 -5.32 5.32
CA THR A 219 5.96 -4.19 5.32
C THR A 219 5.05 -4.23 6.54
N VAL A 220 4.77 -3.07 7.10
CA VAL A 220 3.84 -2.89 8.22
C VAL A 220 2.84 -1.81 7.88
N HIS A 221 1.55 -2.08 8.12
CA HIS A 221 0.48 -1.09 8.15
C HIS A 221 0.08 -0.89 9.62
N SER A 222 -0.06 0.35 10.05
CA SER A 222 -0.39 0.68 11.45
C SER A 222 -1.60 1.58 11.51
N TRP A 223 -2.73 1.01 11.96
CA TRP A 223 -3.98 1.73 12.06
C TRP A 223 -4.55 1.71 13.47
N VAL A 224 -4.54 2.88 14.12
CA VAL A 224 -4.98 3.00 15.51
C VAL A 224 -6.49 2.79 15.69
N PHE A 225 -7.29 2.94 14.64
CA PHE A 225 -8.74 2.75 14.72
C PHE A 225 -9.14 1.28 14.89
N ALA A 226 -8.30 0.33 14.49
CA ALA A 226 -8.63 -1.09 14.49
C ALA A 226 -8.30 -1.78 15.83
N GLN A 227 -7.09 -1.66 16.31
CA GLN A 227 -6.60 -2.44 17.46
C GLN A 227 -6.52 -1.63 18.74
N VAL A 228 -5.84 -0.50 18.75
CA VAL A 228 -5.51 0.24 19.96
C VAL A 228 -6.52 1.34 20.33
N GLY A 229 -7.12 1.98 19.32
CA GLY A 229 -8.08 3.06 19.55
C GLY A 229 -9.31 2.61 20.35
N PRO A 230 -9.99 1.53 19.92
CA PRO A 230 -11.14 0.99 20.66
C PRO A 230 -10.80 0.52 22.08
N ARG A 231 -9.56 0.06 22.30
CA ARG A 231 -9.14 -0.47 23.60
C ARG A 231 -8.72 0.61 24.58
N PHE A 232 -7.99 1.62 24.12
CA PHE A 232 -7.35 2.60 25.00
C PHE A 232 -7.98 3.99 24.92
N GLY A 233 -8.67 4.31 23.84
CA GLY A 233 -9.33 5.59 23.64
C GLY A 233 -8.40 6.71 23.14
N GLU A 234 -9.03 7.83 22.81
CA GLU A 234 -8.36 9.03 22.31
C GLU A 234 -7.31 9.57 23.30
N GLY A 235 -6.18 10.02 22.78
CA GLY A 235 -5.10 10.65 23.56
C GLY A 235 -4.25 9.70 24.38
N HIS A 236 -4.55 8.40 24.38
CA HIS A 236 -3.74 7.43 25.11
C HIS A 236 -2.37 7.22 24.43
N PRO A 237 -1.26 7.15 25.20
CA PRO A 237 0.09 6.97 24.64
C PRO A 237 0.24 5.73 23.75
N ALA A 238 -0.53 4.68 23.98
CA ALA A 238 -0.52 3.48 23.14
C ALA A 238 -0.76 3.78 21.64
N LEU A 239 -1.52 4.85 21.31
CA LEU A 239 -1.82 5.21 19.93
C LEU A 239 -0.56 5.68 19.20
N THR A 240 0.26 6.51 19.83
CA THR A 240 1.50 7.03 19.23
C THR A 240 2.64 6.02 19.20
N TRP A 241 2.59 5.00 20.08
CA TRP A 241 3.59 3.93 20.14
C TRP A 241 3.19 2.70 19.31
N PHE A 242 1.97 2.63 18.81
CA PHE A 242 1.47 1.44 18.09
C PHE A 242 2.31 1.07 16.86
N PRO A 243 2.67 2.01 15.96
CA PRO A 243 3.50 1.64 14.81
C PRO A 243 4.87 1.12 15.23
N ARG A 244 5.50 1.68 16.26
CA ARG A 244 6.75 1.16 16.82
C ARG A 244 6.58 -0.25 17.36
N TYR A 245 5.49 -0.50 18.08
CA TYR A 245 5.17 -1.84 18.61
C TYR A 245 5.05 -2.87 17.48
N LEU A 246 4.35 -2.55 16.40
CA LEU A 246 4.20 -3.44 15.24
C LEU A 246 5.55 -3.74 14.57
N LEU A 247 6.40 -2.74 14.42
CA LEU A 247 7.74 -2.92 13.85
C LEU A 247 8.63 -3.82 14.72
N GLU A 248 8.58 -3.65 16.03
CA GLU A 248 9.32 -4.52 16.97
C GLU A 248 8.73 -5.94 16.99
N LEU A 249 7.41 -6.08 16.85
CA LEU A 249 6.75 -7.38 16.72
C LEU A 249 7.19 -8.09 15.43
N ALA A 250 7.22 -7.37 14.31
CA ALA A 250 7.72 -7.88 13.04
C ALA A 250 9.18 -8.35 13.15
N ARG A 251 10.01 -7.57 13.82
CA ARG A 251 11.40 -7.93 14.10
C ARG A 251 11.50 -9.20 14.95
N ALA A 252 10.66 -9.34 15.97
CA ALA A 252 10.65 -10.51 16.83
C ALA A 252 10.24 -11.80 16.09
N TRP A 253 9.45 -11.70 15.04
CA TRP A 253 9.10 -12.82 14.18
C TRP A 253 10.20 -13.19 13.18
N SER A 254 11.10 -12.25 12.84
CA SER A 254 12.16 -12.47 11.86
C SER A 254 13.31 -13.29 12.45
N HIS A 255 13.79 -14.27 11.70
CA HIS A 255 15.05 -14.96 11.98
C HIS A 255 16.29 -14.20 11.48
N ASP A 256 16.08 -13.18 10.64
CA ASP A 256 17.12 -12.29 10.13
C ASP A 256 17.03 -10.93 10.85
N PRO A 257 17.97 -10.63 11.76
CA PRO A 257 17.96 -9.37 12.51
C PRO A 257 18.26 -8.15 11.63
N GLU A 258 18.87 -8.36 10.46
CA GLU A 258 19.22 -7.31 9.50
C GLU A 258 18.12 -7.07 8.44
N ARG A 259 17.03 -7.86 8.47
CA ARG A 259 15.94 -7.69 7.51
C ARG A 259 15.35 -6.29 7.60
N PRO A 260 15.30 -5.54 6.47
CA PRO A 260 14.73 -4.20 6.47
C PRO A 260 13.24 -4.18 6.82
N LEU A 261 12.80 -3.08 7.43
CA LEU A 261 11.40 -2.80 7.74
C LEU A 261 10.94 -1.58 6.94
N TRP A 262 9.71 -1.64 6.43
CA TRP A 262 9.05 -0.51 5.80
C TRP A 262 7.68 -0.30 6.46
N LEU A 263 7.52 0.81 7.16
CA LEU A 263 6.20 1.26 7.63
C LEU A 263 5.46 1.87 6.43
N GLN A 264 4.74 1.01 5.71
CA GLN A 264 4.15 1.31 4.41
C GLN A 264 2.86 2.13 4.52
N GLU A 265 2.16 2.01 5.66
CA GLU A 265 1.03 2.84 6.01
C GLU A 265 1.03 3.20 7.49
N VAL A 266 0.80 4.46 7.77
CA VAL A 266 0.51 5.04 9.08
C VAL A 266 -0.25 6.33 8.85
N GLY A 267 -1.23 6.64 9.69
CA GLY A 267 -2.06 7.83 9.52
C GLY A 267 -2.68 8.29 10.83
N ALA A 268 -3.41 9.41 10.76
CA ALA A 268 -4.10 10.02 11.89
C ALA A 268 -5.62 10.05 11.66
N PRO A 269 -6.33 8.95 11.89
CA PRO A 269 -7.77 8.88 11.65
C PRO A 269 -8.53 9.74 12.67
N ARG A 270 -9.36 10.66 12.18
CA ARG A 270 -10.08 11.66 13.00
C ARG A 270 -11.04 11.06 14.02
N THR A 271 -11.42 9.82 13.85
CA THR A 271 -12.23 9.07 14.82
C THR A 271 -11.52 8.81 16.17
N HIS A 272 -10.17 8.84 16.16
CA HIS A 272 -9.34 8.61 17.35
C HIS A 272 -8.28 9.69 17.55
N VAL A 273 -8.04 10.51 16.53
CA VAL A 273 -7.05 11.60 16.53
C VAL A 273 -7.74 12.85 15.99
N PRO A 274 -8.40 13.66 16.82
CA PRO A 274 -9.06 14.90 16.38
C PRO A 274 -8.11 15.86 15.70
N ASP A 275 -8.63 16.75 14.85
CA ASP A 275 -7.85 17.77 14.14
C ASP A 275 -6.96 18.59 15.08
N SER A 276 -7.49 18.96 16.22
CA SER A 276 -6.77 19.76 17.23
C SER A 276 -5.50 19.09 17.79
N SER A 277 -5.40 17.78 17.69
CA SER A 277 -4.29 16.98 18.20
C SER A 277 -3.48 16.29 17.10
N SER A 278 -3.89 16.38 15.83
CA SER A 278 -3.29 15.58 14.75
C SER A 278 -1.82 15.91 14.49
N ALA A 279 -1.43 17.19 14.55
CA ALA A 279 -0.04 17.59 14.39
C ALA A 279 0.84 17.08 15.54
N ALA A 280 0.35 17.15 16.79
CA ALA A 280 1.05 16.60 17.95
C ALA A 280 1.15 15.08 17.89
N PHE A 281 0.08 14.39 17.48
CA PHE A 281 0.05 12.95 17.25
C PHE A 281 1.08 12.54 16.21
N MET A 282 1.11 13.20 15.05
CA MET A 282 2.09 12.93 14.00
C MET A 282 3.52 13.13 14.52
N THR A 283 3.80 14.26 15.17
CA THR A 283 5.13 14.56 15.70
C THR A 283 5.59 13.50 16.70
N THR A 284 4.73 13.13 17.65
CA THR A 284 5.06 12.14 18.67
C THR A 284 5.24 10.74 18.06
N THR A 285 4.37 10.36 17.12
CA THR A 285 4.46 9.09 16.39
C THR A 285 5.77 9.01 15.62
N MET A 286 6.09 10.04 14.84
CA MET A 286 7.34 10.09 14.06
C MET A 286 8.58 10.04 14.97
N ALA A 287 8.56 10.77 16.08
CA ALA A 287 9.66 10.73 17.05
C ALA A 287 9.89 9.33 17.64
N SER A 288 8.83 8.56 17.88
CA SER A 288 8.93 7.17 18.35
C SER A 288 9.59 6.23 17.35
N LEU A 289 9.57 6.58 16.06
CA LEU A 289 10.05 5.75 14.95
C LEU A 289 11.51 6.01 14.58
N THR A 290 12.05 7.20 14.87
CA THR A 290 13.40 7.62 14.43
C THR A 290 14.52 6.73 14.92
N SER A 291 14.33 6.05 16.04
CA SER A 291 15.31 5.12 16.63
C SER A 291 15.00 3.64 16.38
N THR A 292 14.10 3.33 15.44
CA THR A 292 13.76 1.94 15.10
C THR A 292 14.86 1.33 14.24
N PRO A 293 15.61 0.33 14.72
CA PRO A 293 16.67 -0.28 13.94
C PRO A 293 16.10 -0.94 12.67
N GLY A 294 16.76 -0.74 11.51
CA GLY A 294 16.37 -1.35 10.23
C GLY A 294 15.10 -0.77 9.60
N LEU A 295 14.48 0.24 10.17
CA LEU A 295 13.41 0.97 9.52
C LEU A 295 14.00 1.83 8.41
N GLU A 296 13.70 1.48 7.16
CA GLU A 296 14.25 2.14 5.98
C GLU A 296 13.34 3.22 5.40
N ALA A 297 12.04 3.09 5.60
CA ALA A 297 11.06 4.05 5.08
C ALA A 297 9.79 4.11 5.92
N ILE A 298 9.18 5.30 5.93
CA ILE A 298 7.86 5.58 6.47
C ILE A 298 7.05 6.24 5.36
N THR A 299 5.86 5.72 5.08
CA THR A 299 4.97 6.25 4.05
C THR A 299 3.63 6.59 4.66
N TRP A 300 3.36 7.88 4.82
CA TRP A 300 2.16 8.39 5.49
C TRP A 300 0.91 8.18 4.64
N TRP A 301 -0.17 7.72 5.25
CA TRP A 301 -1.47 7.66 4.59
C TRP A 301 -2.31 8.85 5.00
N CYS A 302 -2.56 9.80 4.12
CA CYS A 302 -2.21 9.85 2.72
C CYS A 302 -1.87 11.29 2.32
N SER A 303 -1.59 11.51 1.03
CA SER A 303 -1.20 12.84 0.56
C SER A 303 -2.34 13.86 0.62
N HIS A 304 -3.54 13.51 0.13
CA HIS A 304 -4.67 14.44 0.05
C HIS A 304 -5.95 13.83 0.61
N ASP A 305 -6.81 14.67 1.15
CA ASP A 305 -8.14 14.30 1.59
C ASP A 305 -9.00 13.77 0.42
N VAL A 306 -9.99 12.97 0.75
CA VAL A 306 -11.04 12.55 -0.19
C VAL A 306 -12.09 13.66 -0.29
N SER A 307 -12.47 14.05 -1.51
CA SER A 307 -13.53 15.03 -1.74
C SER A 307 -14.87 14.55 -1.16
N ARG A 308 -15.57 15.45 -0.48
CA ARG A 308 -16.93 15.19 0.03
C ARG A 308 -17.99 14.99 -1.07
N ASP A 309 -17.65 15.29 -2.32
CA ASP A 309 -18.48 14.97 -3.49
C ASP A 309 -18.48 13.48 -3.83
N LEU A 310 -17.48 12.73 -3.36
CA LEU A 310 -17.43 11.28 -3.44
C LEU A 310 -18.13 10.67 -2.23
N LEU A 311 -19.10 9.79 -2.50
CA LEU A 311 -19.97 9.21 -1.48
C LEU A 311 -19.49 7.81 -1.06
N ASP A 312 -20.14 7.26 -0.03
CA ASP A 312 -19.99 5.88 0.45
C ASP A 312 -18.62 5.57 1.08
N PHE A 313 -17.92 6.59 1.58
CA PHE A 313 -16.76 6.41 2.44
C PHE A 313 -17.15 6.43 3.91
N PRO A 314 -16.51 5.62 4.78
CA PRO A 314 -16.53 5.86 6.22
C PRO A 314 -15.98 7.25 6.54
N GLU A 315 -16.51 7.88 7.59
CA GLU A 315 -16.12 9.25 7.95
C GLU A 315 -14.59 9.43 8.10
N LEU A 316 -13.91 8.43 8.65
CA LEU A 316 -12.46 8.48 8.86
C LEU A 316 -11.66 8.66 7.57
N GLU A 317 -12.17 8.18 6.43
CA GLU A 317 -11.45 8.19 5.15
C GLU A 317 -11.37 9.58 4.51
N TYR A 318 -12.31 10.48 4.85
CA TYR A 318 -12.39 11.79 4.22
C TYR A 318 -11.27 12.75 4.62
N SER A 319 -10.62 12.55 5.76
CA SER A 319 -9.72 13.53 6.41
C SER A 319 -8.38 12.93 6.82
N LEU A 320 -7.80 12.06 6.00
CA LEU A 320 -6.51 11.43 6.26
C LEU A 320 -5.35 12.13 5.57
N GLY A 321 -5.62 13.12 4.71
CA GLY A 321 -4.63 13.81 3.92
C GLY A 321 -3.68 14.69 4.71
N LEU A 322 -2.43 14.79 4.23
CA LEU A 322 -1.50 15.86 4.62
C LEU A 322 -1.95 17.20 4.05
N PHE A 323 -2.69 17.14 2.95
CA PHE A 323 -3.31 18.28 2.29
C PHE A 323 -4.82 18.08 2.18
N THR A 324 -5.55 19.17 2.19
CA THR A 324 -6.94 19.24 1.72
C THR A 324 -7.00 19.07 0.19
N ASN A 325 -8.21 18.87 -0.38
CA ASN A 325 -8.37 18.74 -1.83
C ASN A 325 -7.94 20.00 -2.63
N ASP A 326 -7.98 21.18 -2.00
CA ASP A 326 -7.51 22.42 -2.61
C ASP A 326 -6.03 22.72 -2.32
N GLY A 327 -5.29 21.73 -1.82
CA GLY A 327 -3.83 21.79 -1.65
C GLY A 327 -3.34 22.59 -0.44
N LYS A 328 -4.17 22.78 0.58
CA LYS A 328 -3.76 23.38 1.85
C LYS A 328 -3.26 22.30 2.81
N PRO A 329 -2.08 22.50 3.42
CA PRO A 329 -1.54 21.55 4.39
C PRO A 329 -2.31 21.55 5.72
#